data_096124d5d70929cb84f1570a20ec8ef2
#
_entry.id   096124d5d70929cb84f1570a20ec8ef2
#
_cell.length_a   1.000
_cell.length_b   1.000
_cell.length_c   1.000
_cell.angle_alpha   90.00
_cell.angle_beta   90.00
_cell.angle_gamma   90.00
#
_symmetry.space_group_name_H-M   'P 1'
#
loop_
_entity.id
_entity.type
_entity.pdbx_description
1 polymer ?
#
loop_
_entity_poly.entity_id
_entity_poly.type
_entity_poly.pdbx_seq_one_letter_code
_entity_poly.pdbx_strand_id
1 'polypeptide(L)'
;MSAEAPPLRILHCFRSPVGGIFRHVRDLVEEHRAAGHEVGILCDSSTGGEHEDRLFDTIRPQLSLGLTRIPMRRSIAPSDLAALYRSYKHIKSLRPDILHGHGAKGGVLARLIGSALRVNRYCVARLYSPHGGSLHFDRSSLSGKVVLQLERFQERFGDALVFVCDYERRTYEEKVGKPLKTARVIYNGIGEAEFEPVPAVISAVDFLYIGMLRDLKGPDVFIDAFARTERAVGRPLSALMVGDGPGRERYEAMISERGLGRRLTMMPAMPARKAFALTNFVVVPSRAEAMPYIVLEALAAGKPVIASRVGGIPEVLGVKSAALAVPGDATSLSDVMTQALQTPEWHDRVMPKPSDFKAVFSASVMADDMLHLYQDLLGQIPDRRYS
;
A
#
# COMPACT_ATOMS: atom_id res chain seq x y z
N MET A 1 -5.53 -4.54 39.07
CA MET A 1 -4.44 -4.70 38.14
C MET A 1 -4.92 -5.75 37.13
N SER A 2 -5.40 -5.33 35.96
CA SER A 2 -5.69 -6.25 34.87
C SER A 2 -4.35 -6.83 34.42
N ALA A 3 -4.22 -8.17 34.42
CA ALA A 3 -3.04 -8.81 33.84
C ALA A 3 -2.91 -8.37 32.38
N GLU A 4 -1.83 -7.69 32.04
CA GLU A 4 -1.53 -7.38 30.64
C GLU A 4 -1.51 -8.69 29.85
N ALA A 5 -2.19 -8.71 28.72
CA ALA A 5 -2.20 -9.88 27.84
C ALA A 5 -0.76 -10.20 27.42
N PRO A 6 -0.37 -11.49 27.37
CA PRO A 6 1.01 -11.86 27.00
C PRO A 6 1.37 -11.34 25.61
N PRO A 7 2.66 -10.99 25.37
CA PRO A 7 3.13 -10.55 24.07
C PRO A 7 2.77 -11.55 22.97
N LEU A 8 2.21 -11.06 21.88
CA LEU A 8 1.94 -11.88 20.69
C LEU A 8 3.20 -12.04 19.85
N ARG A 9 3.34 -13.21 19.21
CA ARG A 9 4.41 -13.54 18.26
C ARG A 9 3.86 -13.45 16.85
N ILE A 10 4.14 -12.33 16.17
CA ILE A 10 3.52 -11.96 14.88
C ILE A 10 4.55 -12.15 13.76
N LEU A 11 4.23 -12.98 12.76
CA LEU A 11 5.08 -13.16 11.58
C LEU A 11 4.38 -12.68 10.32
N HIS A 12 4.92 -11.63 9.72
CA HIS A 12 4.46 -11.11 8.44
C HIS A 12 5.13 -11.84 7.27
N CYS A 13 4.31 -12.32 6.33
CA CYS A 13 4.79 -13.06 5.15
C CYS A 13 4.41 -12.31 3.87
N PHE A 14 5.38 -11.95 3.05
CA PHE A 14 5.13 -11.31 1.75
C PHE A 14 6.23 -11.67 0.73
N ARG A 15 5.95 -11.46 -0.56
CA ARG A 15 6.94 -11.74 -1.59
C ARG A 15 7.91 -10.58 -1.76
N SER A 16 7.43 -9.46 -2.22
CA SER A 16 8.29 -8.38 -2.68
C SER A 16 8.49 -7.32 -1.60
N PRO A 17 9.72 -7.10 -1.13
CA PRO A 17 10.01 -6.07 -0.13
C PRO A 17 10.08 -4.66 -0.76
N VAL A 18 9.16 -4.34 -1.67
CA VAL A 18 9.12 -3.05 -2.36
C VAL A 18 7.71 -2.45 -2.33
N GLY A 19 7.62 -1.13 -2.37
CA GLY A 19 6.38 -0.39 -2.49
C GLY A 19 5.46 -0.47 -1.27
N GLY A 20 4.15 -0.34 -1.50
CA GLY A 20 3.15 -0.15 -0.43
C GLY A 20 3.03 -1.31 0.56
N ILE A 21 3.21 -2.57 0.12
CA ILE A 21 3.18 -3.73 1.03
C ILE A 21 4.31 -3.65 2.05
N PHE A 22 5.53 -3.38 1.59
CA PHE A 22 6.68 -3.30 2.49
C PHE A 22 6.55 -2.10 3.44
N ARG A 23 6.02 -0.98 2.96
CA ARG A 23 5.69 0.17 3.79
C ARG A 23 4.69 -0.21 4.89
N HIS A 24 3.57 -0.82 4.53
CA HIS A 24 2.54 -1.28 5.45
C HIS A 24 3.08 -2.19 6.55
N VAL A 25 3.90 -3.18 6.16
CA VAL A 25 4.51 -4.11 7.12
C VAL A 25 5.49 -3.40 8.06
N ARG A 26 6.28 -2.44 7.56
CA ARG A 26 7.21 -1.67 8.40
C ARG A 26 6.47 -0.86 9.45
N ASP A 27 5.40 -0.18 9.07
CA ASP A 27 4.60 0.62 9.99
C ASP A 27 3.95 -0.28 11.07
N LEU A 28 3.43 -1.46 10.70
CA LEU A 28 2.94 -2.45 11.67
C LEU A 28 4.05 -3.00 12.58
N VAL A 29 5.26 -3.24 12.07
CA VAL A 29 6.40 -3.69 12.89
C VAL A 29 6.73 -2.66 13.96
N GLU A 30 6.80 -1.39 13.58
CA GLU A 30 7.13 -0.30 14.50
C GLU A 30 6.11 -0.19 15.62
N GLU A 31 4.82 -0.13 15.28
CA GLU A 31 3.72 0.03 16.24
C GLU A 31 3.56 -1.21 17.13
N HIS A 32 3.54 -2.43 16.55
CA HIS A 32 3.37 -3.64 17.35
C HIS A 32 4.54 -3.90 18.29
N ARG A 33 5.78 -3.57 17.85
CA ARG A 33 6.94 -3.63 18.74
C ARG A 33 6.84 -2.60 19.87
N ALA A 34 6.41 -1.37 19.56
CA ALA A 34 6.19 -0.34 20.58
C ALA A 34 5.14 -0.78 21.61
N ALA A 35 4.14 -1.54 21.19
CA ALA A 35 3.13 -2.17 22.05
C ALA A 35 3.64 -3.44 22.80
N GLY A 36 4.93 -3.79 22.70
CA GLY A 36 5.55 -4.90 23.43
C GLY A 36 5.42 -6.27 22.77
N HIS A 37 4.95 -6.36 21.52
CA HIS A 37 4.81 -7.62 20.78
C HIS A 37 6.12 -8.04 20.10
N GLU A 38 6.27 -9.34 19.85
CA GLU A 38 7.40 -9.92 19.13
C GLU A 38 7.06 -10.03 17.64
N VAL A 39 7.83 -9.38 16.78
CA VAL A 39 7.54 -9.31 15.35
C VAL A 39 8.67 -9.88 14.51
N GLY A 40 8.33 -10.55 13.42
CA GLY A 40 9.27 -11.04 12.42
C GLY A 40 8.77 -10.88 11.00
N ILE A 41 9.68 -10.99 10.05
CA ILE A 41 9.39 -10.89 8.61
C ILE A 41 9.94 -12.12 7.89
N LEU A 42 9.12 -12.70 7.01
CA LEU A 42 9.51 -13.69 6.02
C LEU A 42 9.18 -13.15 4.61
N CYS A 43 10.21 -12.94 3.79
CA CYS A 43 10.03 -12.38 2.46
C CYS A 43 10.99 -12.98 1.41
N ASP A 44 10.84 -12.54 0.15
CA ASP A 44 11.69 -12.99 -0.96
C ASP A 44 13.12 -12.44 -0.85
N SER A 45 14.09 -13.28 -1.20
CA SER A 45 15.50 -12.90 -1.28
C SER A 45 15.93 -12.48 -2.69
N SER A 46 15.10 -12.70 -3.71
CA SER A 46 15.43 -12.43 -5.11
C SER A 46 14.86 -11.11 -5.65
N THR A 47 14.11 -10.38 -4.83
CA THR A 47 13.53 -9.07 -5.15
C THR A 47 13.99 -8.00 -4.17
N GLY A 48 13.97 -6.74 -4.61
CA GLY A 48 14.55 -5.62 -3.88
C GLY A 48 15.94 -5.28 -4.42
N GLY A 49 16.52 -4.21 -3.90
CA GLY A 49 17.86 -3.72 -4.22
C GLY A 49 18.46 -3.00 -3.01
N GLU A 50 19.51 -2.23 -3.24
CA GLU A 50 20.22 -1.51 -2.16
C GLU A 50 19.31 -0.59 -1.32
N HIS A 51 18.26 -0.02 -1.93
CA HIS A 51 17.32 0.83 -1.20
C HIS A 51 16.54 0.01 -0.16
N GLU A 52 15.99 -1.13 -0.57
CA GLU A 52 15.24 -2.03 0.29
C GLU A 52 16.13 -2.69 1.34
N ASP A 53 17.38 -3.02 0.99
CA ASP A 53 18.36 -3.57 1.93
C ASP A 53 18.67 -2.55 3.05
N ARG A 54 18.85 -1.26 2.71
CA ARG A 54 18.98 -0.18 3.71
C ARG A 54 17.73 -0.05 4.60
N LEU A 55 16.54 -0.18 4.03
CA LEU A 55 15.30 -0.18 4.81
C LEU A 55 15.21 -1.39 5.74
N PHE A 56 15.65 -2.58 5.31
CA PHE A 56 15.74 -3.74 6.18
C PHE A 56 16.74 -3.52 7.33
N ASP A 57 17.87 -2.90 7.07
CA ASP A 57 18.87 -2.64 8.12
C ASP A 57 18.31 -1.70 9.20
N THR A 58 17.43 -0.74 8.84
CA THR A 58 16.79 0.13 9.83
C THR A 58 15.77 -0.60 10.71
N ILE A 59 15.02 -1.57 10.17
CA ILE A 59 13.99 -2.29 10.92
C ILE A 59 14.50 -3.58 11.59
N ARG A 60 15.63 -4.14 11.14
CA ARG A 60 16.19 -5.40 11.67
C ARG A 60 16.35 -5.43 13.19
N PRO A 61 16.81 -4.34 13.87
CA PRO A 61 16.88 -4.32 15.34
C PRO A 61 15.51 -4.41 16.02
N GLN A 62 14.43 -4.17 15.31
CA GLN A 62 13.07 -4.22 15.81
C GLN A 62 12.41 -5.60 15.64
N LEU A 63 13.04 -6.51 14.89
CA LEU A 63 12.51 -7.82 14.55
C LEU A 63 13.00 -8.87 15.56
N SER A 64 12.31 -9.02 16.68
CA SER A 64 12.63 -10.02 17.72
C SER A 64 12.53 -11.47 17.22
N LEU A 65 11.63 -11.75 16.26
CA LEU A 65 11.53 -13.04 15.57
C LEU A 65 12.42 -13.13 14.32
N GLY A 66 13.20 -12.07 14.04
CA GLY A 66 14.17 -11.98 12.96
C GLY A 66 13.60 -11.69 11.58
N LEU A 67 14.51 -11.48 10.63
CA LEU A 67 14.26 -11.33 9.20
C LEU A 67 14.70 -12.60 8.47
N THR A 68 13.77 -13.28 7.85
CA THR A 68 14.05 -14.45 7.00
C THR A 68 13.77 -14.14 5.56
N ARG A 69 14.78 -14.27 4.71
CA ARG A 69 14.65 -14.08 3.25
C ARG A 69 14.87 -15.41 2.56
N ILE A 70 13.90 -15.85 1.75
CA ILE A 70 13.94 -17.09 0.98
C ILE A 70 13.60 -16.80 -0.49
N PRO A 71 14.17 -17.53 -1.46
CA PRO A 71 13.81 -17.32 -2.87
C PRO A 71 12.32 -17.64 -3.12
N MET A 72 11.55 -16.65 -3.58
CA MET A 72 10.12 -16.78 -3.92
C MET A 72 9.88 -16.32 -5.35
N ARG A 73 10.02 -17.20 -6.32
CA ARG A 73 9.79 -16.87 -7.74
C ARG A 73 8.36 -16.38 -7.99
N ARG A 74 8.19 -15.53 -9.01
CA ARG A 74 6.86 -15.04 -9.41
C ARG A 74 5.96 -16.16 -9.96
N SER A 75 6.54 -17.08 -10.74
CA SER A 75 5.88 -18.28 -11.27
C SER A 75 5.91 -19.43 -10.27
N ILE A 76 4.98 -20.38 -10.40
CA ILE A 76 4.98 -21.63 -9.63
C ILE A 76 6.00 -22.58 -10.28
N ALA A 77 6.94 -23.10 -9.49
CA ALA A 77 7.96 -24.04 -9.94
C ALA A 77 8.10 -25.20 -8.92
N PRO A 78 8.60 -26.39 -9.34
CA PRO A 78 8.84 -27.50 -8.41
C PRO A 78 9.76 -27.15 -7.24
N SER A 79 10.70 -26.22 -7.44
CA SER A 79 11.55 -25.65 -6.39
C SER A 79 10.78 -24.93 -5.26
N ASP A 80 9.53 -24.52 -5.52
CA ASP A 80 8.69 -23.86 -4.51
C ASP A 80 8.30 -24.84 -3.38
N LEU A 81 8.23 -26.16 -3.64
CA LEU A 81 7.98 -27.16 -2.62
C LEU A 81 9.13 -27.24 -1.59
N ALA A 82 10.37 -27.16 -2.03
CA ALA A 82 11.52 -27.14 -1.14
C ALA A 82 11.61 -25.82 -0.35
N ALA A 83 11.24 -24.70 -0.98
CA ALA A 83 11.15 -23.41 -0.32
C ALA A 83 10.01 -23.41 0.74
N LEU A 84 8.84 -23.96 0.39
CA LEU A 84 7.71 -24.11 1.30
C LEU A 84 8.06 -24.98 2.53
N TYR A 85 8.74 -26.11 2.31
CA TYR A 85 9.17 -26.99 3.40
C TYR A 85 10.20 -26.33 4.31
N ARG A 86 11.19 -25.62 3.75
CA ARG A 86 12.15 -24.83 4.55
C ARG A 86 11.47 -23.75 5.35
N SER A 87 10.54 -23.03 4.73
CA SER A 87 9.70 -22.02 5.39
C SER A 87 8.89 -22.62 6.53
N TYR A 88 8.26 -23.78 6.30
CA TYR A 88 7.52 -24.49 7.35
C TYR A 88 8.39 -24.84 8.56
N LYS A 89 9.59 -25.45 8.34
CA LYS A 89 10.50 -25.77 9.44
C LYS A 89 10.93 -24.54 10.23
N HIS A 90 11.26 -23.48 9.52
CA HIS A 90 11.68 -22.21 10.14
C HIS A 90 10.52 -21.58 10.92
N ILE A 91 9.34 -21.42 10.31
CA ILE A 91 8.18 -20.85 10.98
C ILE A 91 7.78 -21.69 12.20
N LYS A 92 7.85 -23.02 12.10
CA LYS A 92 7.59 -23.92 13.25
C LYS A 92 8.55 -23.65 14.41
N SER A 93 9.82 -23.35 14.16
CA SER A 93 10.79 -23.04 15.24
C SER A 93 10.53 -21.67 15.87
N LEU A 94 9.97 -20.72 15.13
CA LEU A 94 9.61 -19.40 15.63
C LEU A 94 8.36 -19.41 16.53
N ARG A 95 7.53 -20.44 16.46
CA ARG A 95 6.28 -20.56 17.24
C ARG A 95 5.40 -19.30 17.19
N PRO A 96 4.99 -18.81 15.99
CA PRO A 96 4.17 -17.62 15.91
C PRO A 96 2.73 -17.89 16.38
N ASP A 97 2.12 -16.90 17.03
CA ASP A 97 0.68 -16.88 17.32
C ASP A 97 -0.10 -16.40 16.09
N ILE A 98 0.51 -15.52 15.30
CA ILE A 98 -0.08 -14.91 14.11
C ILE A 98 0.80 -15.15 12.89
N LEU A 99 0.18 -15.65 11.81
CA LEU A 99 0.74 -15.64 10.47
C LEU A 99 -0.09 -14.71 9.59
N HIS A 100 0.47 -13.54 9.24
CA HIS A 100 -0.19 -12.57 8.40
C HIS A 100 0.48 -12.49 7.04
N GLY A 101 -0.20 -13.00 6.02
CA GLY A 101 0.26 -12.98 4.64
C GLY A 101 -0.22 -11.74 3.89
N HIS A 102 0.70 -11.05 3.21
CA HIS A 102 0.43 -9.87 2.42
C HIS A 102 0.68 -10.14 0.94
N GLY A 103 -0.29 -9.76 0.09
CA GLY A 103 -0.29 -10.07 -1.33
C GLY A 103 -0.40 -11.57 -1.62
N ALA A 104 -0.61 -11.95 -2.88
CA ALA A 104 -0.97 -13.32 -3.25
C ALA A 104 -0.01 -14.41 -2.71
N LYS A 105 1.31 -14.23 -2.87
CA LYS A 105 2.31 -15.24 -2.42
C LYS A 105 2.42 -15.29 -0.90
N GLY A 106 2.42 -14.14 -0.20
CA GLY A 106 2.40 -14.11 1.26
C GLY A 106 1.16 -14.78 1.83
N GLY A 107 0.00 -14.53 1.21
CA GLY A 107 -1.25 -15.17 1.59
C GLY A 107 -1.24 -16.69 1.42
N VAL A 108 -0.66 -17.21 0.34
CA VAL A 108 -0.46 -18.66 0.15
C VAL A 108 0.40 -19.24 1.28
N LEU A 109 1.54 -18.62 1.58
CA LEU A 109 2.45 -19.08 2.62
C LEU A 109 1.76 -19.10 4.00
N ALA A 110 1.14 -18.00 4.42
CA ALA A 110 0.49 -17.91 5.72
C ALA A 110 -0.64 -18.94 5.87
N ARG A 111 -1.48 -19.11 4.83
CA ARG A 111 -2.61 -20.03 4.84
C ARG A 111 -2.17 -21.51 4.83
N LEU A 112 -1.23 -21.91 3.95
CA LEU A 112 -0.80 -23.31 3.85
C LEU A 112 0.08 -23.73 5.03
N ILE A 113 1.07 -22.93 5.39
CA ILE A 113 1.98 -23.24 6.51
C ILE A 113 1.21 -23.23 7.83
N GLY A 114 0.37 -22.19 8.06
CA GLY A 114 -0.45 -22.13 9.25
C GLY A 114 -1.41 -23.33 9.38
N SER A 115 -1.97 -23.81 8.25
CA SER A 115 -2.80 -25.01 8.25
C SER A 115 -2.00 -26.26 8.60
N ALA A 116 -0.79 -26.42 8.06
CA ALA A 116 0.10 -27.52 8.40
C ALA A 116 0.54 -27.48 9.87
N LEU A 117 0.75 -26.30 10.44
CA LEU A 117 1.01 -26.11 11.86
C LEU A 117 -0.18 -26.57 12.72
N ARG A 118 -1.41 -26.22 12.35
CA ARG A 118 -2.62 -26.64 13.07
C ARG A 118 -2.88 -28.13 13.06
N VAL A 119 -2.52 -28.83 11.98
CA VAL A 119 -2.55 -30.30 11.94
C VAL A 119 -1.66 -30.88 13.03
N ASN A 120 -0.56 -30.21 13.37
CA ASN A 120 0.33 -30.58 14.45
C ASN A 120 -0.06 -29.94 15.82
N ARG A 121 -1.34 -29.62 16.01
CA ARG A 121 -1.92 -29.05 17.24
C ARG A 121 -1.37 -27.68 17.65
N TYR A 122 -0.86 -26.90 16.68
CA TYR A 122 -0.36 -25.55 16.94
C TYR A 122 -1.50 -24.53 16.90
N CYS A 123 -1.54 -23.64 17.90
CA CYS A 123 -2.53 -22.57 17.95
C CYS A 123 -1.96 -21.35 17.20
N VAL A 124 -2.38 -21.14 15.95
CA VAL A 124 -1.93 -20.00 15.11
C VAL A 124 -3.08 -19.43 14.31
N ALA A 125 -3.27 -18.11 14.36
CA ALA A 125 -4.23 -17.41 13.50
C ALA A 125 -3.60 -17.08 12.13
N ARG A 126 -4.39 -17.24 11.06
CA ARG A 126 -3.94 -17.12 9.66
C ARG A 126 -4.72 -16.02 8.98
N LEU A 127 -4.04 -14.89 8.74
CA LEU A 127 -4.64 -13.73 8.10
C LEU A 127 -4.08 -13.53 6.70
N TYR A 128 -4.87 -12.87 5.87
CA TYR A 128 -4.48 -12.50 4.52
C TYR A 128 -4.98 -11.12 4.15
N SER A 129 -4.04 -10.26 3.72
CA SER A 129 -4.30 -8.95 3.12
C SER A 129 -3.93 -8.98 1.63
N PRO A 130 -4.90 -8.84 0.70
CA PRO A 130 -4.64 -8.89 -0.74
C PRO A 130 -3.75 -7.76 -1.27
N HIS A 131 -3.89 -6.53 -0.79
CA HIS A 131 -3.21 -5.32 -1.29
C HIS A 131 -3.34 -5.16 -2.82
N GLY A 132 -4.53 -5.35 -3.33
CA GLY A 132 -4.82 -5.35 -4.77
C GLY A 132 -4.42 -6.63 -5.50
N GLY A 133 -3.34 -7.26 -5.18
CA GLY A 133 -2.76 -8.54 -5.62
C GLY A 133 -3.50 -9.27 -6.74
N SER A 134 -4.18 -10.37 -6.43
CA SER A 134 -4.98 -11.19 -7.36
C SER A 134 -6.20 -10.45 -7.93
N LEU A 135 -6.65 -9.38 -7.30
CA LEU A 135 -7.83 -8.61 -7.73
C LEU A 135 -7.60 -7.77 -9.00
N HIS A 136 -6.34 -7.59 -9.42
CA HIS A 136 -6.02 -6.94 -10.70
C HIS A 136 -6.29 -7.83 -11.91
N PHE A 137 -6.47 -9.14 -11.73
CA PHE A 137 -6.78 -10.03 -12.85
C PHE A 137 -8.19 -9.78 -13.39
N ASP A 138 -8.29 -9.85 -14.72
CA ASP A 138 -9.58 -9.73 -15.42
C ASP A 138 -10.36 -11.05 -15.29
N ARG A 139 -11.57 -10.96 -14.73
CA ARG A 139 -12.50 -12.09 -14.58
C ARG A 139 -12.92 -12.72 -15.93
N SER A 140 -12.86 -11.98 -17.02
CA SER A 140 -13.20 -12.47 -18.35
C SER A 140 -12.13 -13.40 -18.93
N SER A 141 -10.86 -13.21 -18.54
CA SER A 141 -9.75 -14.03 -19.02
C SER A 141 -9.69 -15.41 -18.36
N LEU A 142 -9.18 -16.42 -19.07
CA LEU A 142 -9.00 -17.77 -18.52
C LEU A 142 -8.02 -17.77 -17.32
N SER A 143 -6.92 -17.05 -17.43
CA SER A 143 -5.94 -16.92 -16.34
C SER A 143 -6.56 -16.23 -15.12
N GLY A 144 -7.36 -15.20 -15.34
CA GLY A 144 -8.08 -14.51 -14.28
C GLY A 144 -9.08 -15.43 -13.56
N LYS A 145 -9.86 -16.20 -14.31
CA LYS A 145 -10.79 -17.18 -13.72
C LYS A 145 -10.05 -18.17 -12.83
N VAL A 146 -8.94 -18.74 -13.30
CA VAL A 146 -8.13 -19.70 -12.52
C VAL A 146 -7.58 -19.05 -11.25
N VAL A 147 -6.99 -17.85 -11.35
CA VAL A 147 -6.42 -17.14 -10.20
C VAL A 147 -7.49 -16.80 -9.16
N LEU A 148 -8.65 -16.29 -9.58
CA LEU A 148 -9.74 -15.92 -8.67
C LEU A 148 -10.40 -17.16 -8.04
N GLN A 149 -10.50 -18.27 -8.77
CA GLN A 149 -10.96 -19.56 -8.22
C GLN A 149 -9.99 -20.13 -7.18
N LEU A 150 -8.67 -20.03 -7.45
CA LEU A 150 -7.64 -20.41 -6.47
C LEU A 150 -7.69 -19.53 -5.23
N GLU A 151 -7.95 -18.23 -5.39
CA GLU A 151 -8.14 -17.30 -4.27
C GLU A 151 -9.32 -17.75 -3.38
N ARG A 152 -10.46 -18.05 -4.01
CA ARG A 152 -11.66 -18.58 -3.33
C ARG A 152 -11.40 -19.89 -2.61
N PHE A 153 -10.69 -20.80 -3.24
CA PHE A 153 -10.34 -22.10 -2.65
C PHE A 153 -9.45 -21.93 -1.42
N GLN A 154 -8.43 -21.07 -1.52
CA GLN A 154 -7.46 -20.84 -0.46
C GLN A 154 -8.06 -20.14 0.77
N GLU A 155 -9.17 -19.42 0.62
CA GLU A 155 -9.87 -18.77 1.74
C GLU A 155 -10.25 -19.77 2.85
N ARG A 156 -10.53 -21.03 2.48
CA ARG A 156 -10.83 -22.10 3.43
C ARG A 156 -9.70 -22.38 4.43
N PHE A 157 -8.47 -22.04 4.06
CA PHE A 157 -7.27 -22.27 4.87
C PHE A 157 -6.88 -21.04 5.70
N GLY A 158 -7.62 -19.94 5.63
CA GLY A 158 -7.45 -18.73 6.42
C GLY A 158 -8.48 -18.63 7.54
N ASP A 159 -8.27 -17.69 8.44
CA ASP A 159 -9.21 -17.33 9.51
C ASP A 159 -9.82 -15.94 9.28
N ALA A 160 -9.06 -15.02 8.67
CA ALA A 160 -9.57 -13.71 8.31
C ALA A 160 -8.97 -13.16 7.01
N LEU A 161 -9.75 -12.29 6.36
CA LEU A 161 -9.34 -11.38 5.28
C LEU A 161 -9.28 -9.96 5.84
N VAL A 162 -8.21 -9.25 5.50
CA VAL A 162 -8.04 -7.85 5.86
C VAL A 162 -7.88 -7.04 4.57
N PHE A 163 -8.80 -6.12 4.33
CA PHE A 163 -8.80 -5.24 3.17
C PHE A 163 -8.29 -3.86 3.58
N VAL A 164 -7.43 -3.27 2.78
CA VAL A 164 -6.85 -1.95 3.07
C VAL A 164 -7.80 -0.78 2.76
N CYS A 165 -8.96 -1.06 2.14
CA CYS A 165 -10.03 -0.11 1.89
C CYS A 165 -11.33 -0.84 1.54
N ASP A 166 -12.47 -0.14 1.60
CA ASP A 166 -13.77 -0.70 1.27
C ASP A 166 -13.91 -1.01 -0.24
N TYR A 167 -13.24 -0.22 -1.10
CA TYR A 167 -13.13 -0.54 -2.52
C TYR A 167 -12.49 -1.92 -2.74
N GLU A 168 -11.41 -2.26 -2.04
CA GLU A 168 -10.77 -3.57 -2.17
C GLU A 168 -11.70 -4.69 -1.71
N ARG A 169 -12.42 -4.50 -0.60
CA ARG A 169 -13.43 -5.44 -0.12
C ARG A 169 -14.52 -5.68 -1.15
N ARG A 170 -15.12 -4.61 -1.70
CA ARG A 170 -16.16 -4.73 -2.75
C ARG A 170 -15.62 -5.40 -4.00
N THR A 171 -14.41 -5.07 -4.42
CA THR A 171 -13.75 -5.70 -5.57
C THR A 171 -13.53 -7.19 -5.34
N TYR A 172 -13.17 -7.58 -4.11
CA TYR A 172 -13.06 -8.99 -3.74
C TYR A 172 -14.42 -9.69 -3.81
N GLU A 173 -15.46 -9.11 -3.22
CA GLU A 173 -16.82 -9.66 -3.23
C GLU A 173 -17.34 -9.84 -4.66
N GLU A 174 -17.09 -8.88 -5.54
CA GLU A 174 -17.48 -8.93 -6.94
C GLU A 174 -16.73 -10.01 -7.73
N LYS A 175 -15.40 -10.07 -7.59
CA LYS A 175 -14.55 -10.94 -8.41
C LYS A 175 -14.40 -12.36 -7.87
N VAL A 176 -14.29 -12.52 -6.56
CA VAL A 176 -14.02 -13.79 -5.88
C VAL A 176 -15.29 -14.35 -5.21
N GLY A 177 -16.08 -13.45 -4.61
CA GLY A 177 -17.32 -13.76 -3.90
C GLY A 177 -17.30 -13.28 -2.46
N LYS A 178 -18.45 -13.32 -1.79
CA LYS A 178 -18.55 -12.92 -0.38
C LYS A 178 -17.56 -13.72 0.47
N PRO A 179 -16.83 -13.06 1.39
CA PRO A 179 -15.91 -13.74 2.29
C PRO A 179 -16.55 -14.91 3.05
N LEU A 180 -15.85 -16.04 3.12
CA LEU A 180 -16.28 -17.23 3.88
C LEU A 180 -15.90 -17.14 5.36
N LYS A 181 -14.99 -16.26 5.68
CA LYS A 181 -14.39 -16.08 7.00
C LYS A 181 -14.56 -14.65 7.45
N THR A 182 -14.07 -14.33 8.65
CA THR A 182 -14.02 -12.95 9.16
C THR A 182 -13.37 -12.05 8.12
N ALA A 183 -14.03 -10.94 7.83
CA ALA A 183 -13.51 -9.90 6.92
C ALA A 183 -13.54 -8.55 7.63
N ARG A 184 -12.45 -7.82 7.55
CA ARG A 184 -12.32 -6.47 8.12
C ARG A 184 -11.73 -5.53 7.08
N VAL A 185 -12.16 -4.29 7.12
CA VAL A 185 -11.47 -3.17 6.45
C VAL A 185 -10.63 -2.48 7.52
N ILE A 186 -9.32 -2.45 7.32
CA ILE A 186 -8.36 -1.75 8.17
C ILE A 186 -7.51 -0.92 7.22
N TYR A 187 -7.68 0.40 7.28
CA TYR A 187 -7.00 1.33 6.37
C TYR A 187 -5.48 1.33 6.59
N ASN A 188 -4.74 1.64 5.53
CA ASN A 188 -3.32 1.94 5.66
C ASN A 188 -3.12 3.16 6.56
N GLY A 189 -2.12 3.11 7.43
CA GLY A 189 -1.78 4.19 8.34
C GLY A 189 -0.46 4.87 8.01
N ILE A 190 -0.29 6.10 8.50
CA ILE A 190 0.90 6.93 8.37
C ILE A 190 1.52 7.13 9.75
N GLY A 191 2.85 7.00 9.84
CA GLY A 191 3.61 7.19 11.08
C GLY A 191 3.50 8.60 11.65
N GLU A 192 3.54 8.72 12.98
CA GLU A 192 3.34 9.99 13.70
C GLU A 192 4.22 11.13 13.17
N ALA A 193 5.50 10.86 12.92
CA ALA A 193 6.46 11.85 12.43
C ALA A 193 6.12 12.41 11.03
N GLU A 194 5.26 11.73 10.27
CA GLU A 194 4.88 12.17 8.93
C GLU A 194 3.75 13.19 8.93
N PHE A 195 3.04 13.34 10.05
CA PHE A 195 2.02 14.37 10.22
C PHE A 195 2.62 15.76 10.47
N GLU A 196 3.92 15.87 10.60
CA GLU A 196 4.59 17.17 10.63
C GLU A 196 4.47 17.86 9.26
N PRO A 197 3.89 19.06 9.16
CA PRO A 197 3.70 19.74 7.89
C PRO A 197 5.03 19.99 7.15
N VAL A 198 5.01 19.87 5.84
CA VAL A 198 6.15 20.17 4.97
C VAL A 198 5.85 21.46 4.20
N PRO A 199 6.35 22.64 4.62
CA PRO A 199 6.13 23.87 3.89
C PRO A 199 6.78 23.81 2.49
N ALA A 200 6.14 24.45 1.52
CA ALA A 200 6.73 24.62 0.20
C ALA A 200 7.87 25.66 0.25
N VAL A 201 8.96 25.38 -0.47
CA VAL A 201 10.05 26.38 -0.64
C VAL A 201 9.58 27.52 -1.54
N ILE A 202 10.25 28.69 -1.47
CA ILE A 202 9.87 29.90 -2.24
C ILE A 202 9.83 29.61 -3.76
N SER A 203 10.73 28.74 -4.25
CA SER A 203 10.81 28.33 -5.67
C SER A 203 10.01 27.06 -5.99
N ALA A 204 9.02 26.71 -5.17
CA ALA A 204 8.22 25.51 -5.38
C ALA A 204 7.45 25.57 -6.71
N VAL A 205 7.39 24.43 -7.39
CA VAL A 205 6.60 24.29 -8.62
C VAL A 205 5.11 24.24 -8.32
N ASP A 206 4.29 24.51 -9.35
CA ASP A 206 2.83 24.44 -9.22
C ASP A 206 2.41 23.00 -8.91
N PHE A 207 2.93 21.99 -9.63
CA PHE A 207 2.47 20.61 -9.52
C PHE A 207 3.62 19.59 -9.40
N LEU A 208 3.37 18.53 -8.64
CA LEU A 208 4.25 17.37 -8.49
C LEU A 208 3.49 16.08 -8.84
N TYR A 209 4.00 15.34 -9.82
CA TYR A 209 3.76 13.91 -9.94
C TYR A 209 4.85 13.16 -9.16
N ILE A 210 4.48 12.19 -8.31
CA ILE A 210 5.45 11.33 -7.65
C ILE A 210 4.97 9.87 -7.68
N GLY A 211 5.78 8.99 -8.25
CA GLY A 211 5.43 7.58 -8.37
C GLY A 211 6.22 6.84 -9.45
N MET A 212 5.97 5.54 -9.55
CA MET A 212 6.59 4.71 -10.56
C MET A 212 6.17 5.15 -11.98
N LEU A 213 7.12 5.28 -12.88
CA LEU A 213 6.90 5.68 -14.27
C LEU A 213 6.39 4.48 -15.10
N ARG A 214 5.10 4.18 -14.94
CA ARG A 214 4.37 3.13 -15.70
C ARG A 214 2.91 3.54 -15.93
N ASP A 215 2.28 3.00 -16.97
CA ASP A 215 0.94 3.40 -17.43
C ASP A 215 -0.13 3.35 -16.33
N LEU A 216 -0.04 2.36 -15.43
CA LEU A 216 -1.00 2.23 -14.33
C LEU A 216 -1.04 3.47 -13.41
N LYS A 217 0.08 4.19 -13.30
CA LYS A 217 0.22 5.40 -12.46
C LYS A 217 -0.11 6.70 -13.20
N GLY A 218 -0.37 6.65 -14.52
CA GLY A 218 -0.87 7.75 -15.33
C GLY A 218 0.11 8.91 -15.59
N PRO A 219 1.44 8.69 -15.77
CA PRO A 219 2.36 9.79 -16.08
C PRO A 219 1.99 10.54 -17.36
N ASP A 220 1.49 9.82 -18.36
CA ASP A 220 0.97 10.37 -19.62
C ASP A 220 -0.26 11.28 -19.40
N VAL A 221 -1.18 10.87 -18.55
CA VAL A 221 -2.36 11.67 -18.17
C VAL A 221 -1.93 12.96 -17.49
N PHE A 222 -0.91 12.90 -16.61
CA PHE A 222 -0.35 14.08 -15.97
C PHE A 222 0.28 15.06 -16.98
N ILE A 223 1.11 14.56 -17.91
CA ILE A 223 1.76 15.39 -18.92
C ILE A 223 0.73 16.10 -19.80
N ASP A 224 -0.29 15.36 -20.26
CA ASP A 224 -1.35 15.92 -21.07
C ASP A 224 -2.23 16.92 -20.32
N ALA A 225 -2.58 16.62 -19.07
CA ALA A 225 -3.33 17.51 -18.21
C ALA A 225 -2.55 18.80 -17.90
N PHE A 226 -1.27 18.71 -17.60
CA PHE A 226 -0.40 19.85 -17.33
C PHE A 226 -0.39 20.83 -18.53
N ALA A 227 -0.19 20.30 -19.75
CA ALA A 227 -0.20 21.13 -20.96
C ALA A 227 -1.57 21.82 -21.22
N ARG A 228 -2.67 21.17 -20.85
CA ARG A 228 -4.02 21.73 -20.96
C ARG A 228 -4.26 22.81 -19.90
N THR A 229 -3.87 22.53 -18.66
CA THR A 229 -3.99 23.46 -17.52
C THR A 229 -3.27 24.76 -17.79
N GLU A 230 -2.02 24.69 -18.30
CA GLU A 230 -1.24 25.86 -18.65
C GLU A 230 -1.94 26.76 -19.66
N ARG A 231 -2.53 26.16 -20.70
CA ARG A 231 -3.33 26.88 -21.71
C ARG A 231 -4.60 27.49 -21.11
N ALA A 232 -5.27 26.77 -20.23
CA ALA A 232 -6.51 27.23 -19.62
C ALA A 232 -6.28 28.39 -18.63
N VAL A 233 -5.18 28.37 -17.90
CA VAL A 233 -4.81 29.42 -16.94
C VAL A 233 -4.20 30.63 -17.63
N GLY A 234 -3.64 30.50 -18.84
CA GLY A 234 -3.08 31.59 -19.63
C GLY A 234 -1.76 32.16 -19.11
N ARG A 235 -1.04 31.42 -18.24
CA ARG A 235 0.31 31.76 -17.78
C ARG A 235 1.22 30.53 -17.78
N PRO A 236 2.55 30.70 -17.87
CA PRO A 236 3.47 29.60 -17.68
C PRO A 236 3.27 28.93 -16.32
N LEU A 237 3.26 27.59 -16.32
CA LEU A 237 3.24 26.77 -15.12
C LEU A 237 4.53 25.96 -15.02
N SER A 238 4.81 25.46 -13.82
CA SER A 238 5.97 24.60 -13.56
C SER A 238 5.55 23.29 -12.89
N ALA A 239 6.23 22.19 -13.24
CA ALA A 239 5.94 20.90 -12.65
C ALA A 239 7.18 20.02 -12.51
N LEU A 240 7.15 19.12 -11.53
CA LEU A 240 8.11 18.03 -11.37
C LEU A 240 7.44 16.68 -11.53
N MET A 241 8.15 15.75 -12.15
CA MET A 241 7.83 14.32 -12.16
C MET A 241 8.96 13.57 -11.45
N VAL A 242 8.69 13.07 -10.25
CA VAL A 242 9.66 12.36 -9.42
C VAL A 242 9.38 10.88 -9.44
N GLY A 243 10.36 10.09 -9.84
CA GLY A 243 10.26 8.63 -9.86
C GLY A 243 11.09 7.98 -10.95
N ASP A 244 11.09 6.64 -10.90
CA ASP A 244 11.73 5.78 -11.89
C ASP A 244 10.76 4.70 -12.36
N GLY A 245 11.09 4.08 -13.48
CA GLY A 245 10.26 3.00 -14.02
C GLY A 245 10.51 2.72 -15.49
N PRO A 246 9.95 1.63 -16.02
CA PRO A 246 10.22 1.16 -17.38
C PRO A 246 9.73 2.11 -18.49
N GLY A 247 8.84 3.05 -18.15
CA GLY A 247 8.31 4.03 -19.11
C GLY A 247 9.08 5.35 -19.17
N ARG A 248 10.19 5.52 -18.45
CA ARG A 248 10.91 6.80 -18.32
C ARG A 248 11.21 7.45 -19.68
N GLU A 249 11.89 6.75 -20.56
CA GLU A 249 12.27 7.28 -21.90
C GLU A 249 11.06 7.73 -22.71
N ARG A 250 9.98 6.95 -22.68
CA ARG A 250 8.72 7.30 -23.35
C ARG A 250 8.12 8.60 -22.83
N TYR A 251 8.14 8.82 -21.51
CA TYR A 251 7.56 10.04 -20.93
C TYR A 251 8.46 11.25 -21.14
N GLU A 252 9.78 11.09 -21.16
CA GLU A 252 10.75 12.12 -21.58
C GLU A 252 10.49 12.55 -23.03
N ALA A 253 10.28 11.60 -23.93
CA ALA A 253 9.91 11.88 -25.33
C ALA A 253 8.57 12.65 -25.40
N MET A 254 7.54 12.23 -24.66
CA MET A 254 6.25 12.93 -24.60
C MET A 254 6.39 14.39 -24.13
N ILE A 255 7.21 14.67 -23.12
CA ILE A 255 7.47 16.02 -22.63
C ILE A 255 8.14 16.87 -23.71
N SER A 256 9.13 16.31 -24.42
CA SER A 256 9.85 16.97 -25.50
C SER A 256 8.92 17.28 -26.68
N GLU A 257 8.16 16.32 -27.18
CA GLU A 257 7.20 16.45 -28.29
C GLU A 257 6.15 17.53 -28.04
N ARG A 258 5.75 17.73 -26.79
CA ARG A 258 4.80 18.78 -26.39
C ARG A 258 5.47 20.14 -26.08
N GLY A 259 6.80 20.24 -26.24
CA GLY A 259 7.55 21.46 -25.96
C GLY A 259 7.52 21.89 -24.49
N LEU A 260 7.40 20.92 -23.57
CA LEU A 260 7.27 21.20 -22.13
C LEU A 260 8.59 21.15 -21.36
N GLY A 261 9.72 20.78 -21.98
CA GLY A 261 10.99 20.48 -21.32
C GLY A 261 11.58 21.58 -20.42
N ARG A 262 11.17 22.84 -20.58
CA ARG A 262 11.58 23.94 -19.69
C ARG A 262 10.68 24.13 -18.47
N ARG A 263 9.53 23.50 -18.43
CA ARG A 263 8.47 23.75 -17.43
C ARG A 263 8.07 22.48 -16.66
N LEU A 264 8.30 21.32 -17.25
CA LEU A 264 8.06 20.02 -16.64
C LEU A 264 9.38 19.23 -16.63
N THR A 265 9.95 19.06 -15.44
CA THR A 265 11.24 18.41 -15.23
C THR A 265 11.05 17.03 -14.63
N MET A 266 11.74 16.01 -15.18
CA MET A 266 11.80 14.67 -14.59
C MET A 266 13.02 14.54 -13.67
N MET A 267 12.80 14.02 -12.47
CA MET A 267 13.82 13.75 -11.47
C MET A 267 13.83 12.27 -11.08
N PRO A 268 14.98 11.73 -10.67
CA PRO A 268 15.03 10.38 -10.13
C PRO A 268 14.20 10.26 -8.85
N ALA A 269 13.92 9.01 -8.44
CA ALA A 269 13.21 8.74 -7.20
C ALA A 269 13.93 9.35 -5.99
N MET A 270 13.17 9.99 -5.11
CA MET A 270 13.66 10.58 -3.86
C MET A 270 12.64 10.38 -2.74
N PRO A 271 13.01 10.60 -1.47
CA PRO A 271 12.07 10.57 -0.35
C PRO A 271 10.90 11.54 -0.56
N ALA A 272 9.66 11.05 -0.36
CA ALA A 272 8.45 11.81 -0.67
C ALA A 272 8.41 13.18 0.00
N ARG A 273 8.78 13.27 1.29
CA ARG A 273 8.81 14.55 2.03
C ARG A 273 9.77 15.59 1.43
N LYS A 274 10.89 15.14 0.81
CA LYS A 274 11.78 16.06 0.07
C LYS A 274 11.11 16.58 -1.20
N ALA A 275 10.41 15.71 -1.92
CA ALA A 275 9.67 16.11 -3.10
C ALA A 275 8.50 17.05 -2.76
N PHE A 276 7.81 16.82 -1.64
CA PHE A 276 6.70 17.66 -1.17
C PHE A 276 7.15 19.11 -0.87
N ALA A 277 8.36 19.31 -0.36
CA ALA A 277 8.90 20.66 -0.16
C ALA A 277 9.04 21.46 -1.46
N LEU A 278 9.13 20.79 -2.61
CA LEU A 278 9.35 21.39 -3.92
C LEU A 278 8.06 21.75 -4.66
N THR A 279 6.87 21.54 -4.08
CA THR A 279 5.60 21.72 -4.79
C THR A 279 4.53 22.38 -3.94
N ASN A 280 3.55 22.99 -4.64
CA ASN A 280 2.31 23.48 -4.04
C ASN A 280 1.20 22.40 -4.06
N PHE A 281 1.12 21.61 -5.13
CA PHE A 281 0.09 20.56 -5.28
C PHE A 281 0.71 19.22 -5.65
N VAL A 282 0.22 18.14 -5.02
CA VAL A 282 0.56 16.76 -5.40
C VAL A 282 -0.53 16.20 -6.30
N VAL A 283 -0.15 15.62 -7.45
CA VAL A 283 -1.07 15.05 -8.43
C VAL A 283 -0.86 13.55 -8.55
N VAL A 284 -1.94 12.78 -8.35
CA VAL A 284 -1.94 11.31 -8.38
C VAL A 284 -2.93 10.82 -9.45
N PRO A 285 -2.52 10.80 -10.75
CA PRO A 285 -3.40 10.53 -11.88
C PRO A 285 -3.55 9.04 -12.20
N SER A 286 -3.47 8.19 -11.20
CA SER A 286 -3.44 6.74 -11.37
C SER A 286 -4.70 6.21 -12.05
N ARG A 287 -4.55 5.16 -12.88
CA ARG A 287 -5.65 4.41 -13.51
C ARG A 287 -6.22 3.33 -12.61
N ALA A 288 -5.42 2.82 -11.68
CA ALA A 288 -5.88 1.86 -10.67
C ALA A 288 -5.01 1.92 -9.42
N GLU A 289 -5.64 1.80 -8.27
CA GLU A 289 -5.02 1.73 -6.93
C GLU A 289 -5.85 0.80 -6.03
N ALA A 290 -5.25 0.34 -4.93
CA ALA A 290 -6.01 -0.09 -3.76
C ALA A 290 -6.12 1.10 -2.79
N MET A 291 -5.13 1.29 -1.91
CA MET A 291 -5.01 2.44 -1.02
C MET A 291 -3.59 3.00 -1.15
N PRO A 292 -3.36 4.03 -2.01
CA PRO A 292 -2.00 4.51 -2.28
C PRO A 292 -1.43 5.32 -1.13
N TYR A 293 -0.30 4.90 -0.61
CA TYR A 293 0.43 5.61 0.46
C TYR A 293 0.75 7.05 0.10
N ILE A 294 1.09 7.34 -1.16
CA ILE A 294 1.46 8.70 -1.57
C ILE A 294 0.36 9.74 -1.34
N VAL A 295 -0.92 9.34 -1.42
CA VAL A 295 -2.04 10.22 -1.08
C VAL A 295 -2.08 10.48 0.43
N LEU A 296 -1.89 9.45 1.24
CA LEU A 296 -1.86 9.56 2.69
C LEU A 296 -0.66 10.40 3.15
N GLU A 297 0.53 10.13 2.60
CA GLU A 297 1.78 10.84 2.89
C GLU A 297 1.67 12.33 2.53
N ALA A 298 1.07 12.66 1.38
CA ALA A 298 0.90 14.06 0.97
C ALA A 298 -0.07 14.80 1.91
N LEU A 299 -1.20 14.21 2.25
CA LEU A 299 -2.16 14.80 3.17
C LEU A 299 -1.58 14.94 4.59
N ALA A 300 -0.87 13.94 5.10
CA ALA A 300 -0.19 14.00 6.39
C ALA A 300 0.85 15.14 6.42
N ALA A 301 1.57 15.35 5.31
CA ALA A 301 2.51 16.46 5.15
C ALA A 301 1.85 17.83 4.92
N GLY A 302 0.52 17.92 4.98
CA GLY A 302 -0.24 19.15 4.73
C GLY A 302 -0.25 19.62 3.28
N LYS A 303 -0.01 18.69 2.30
CA LYS A 303 -0.04 19.03 0.87
C LYS A 303 -1.41 18.80 0.28
N PRO A 304 -1.94 19.79 -0.48
CA PRO A 304 -3.15 19.57 -1.26
C PRO A 304 -2.94 18.51 -2.33
N VAL A 305 -3.90 17.59 -2.46
CA VAL A 305 -3.85 16.46 -3.38
C VAL A 305 -4.93 16.59 -4.45
N ILE A 306 -4.54 16.41 -5.70
CA ILE A 306 -5.43 16.22 -6.84
C ILE A 306 -5.24 14.79 -7.32
N ALA A 307 -6.30 13.99 -7.41
CA ALA A 307 -6.16 12.58 -7.72
C ALA A 307 -7.27 12.03 -8.63
N SER A 308 -6.99 10.90 -9.27
CA SER A 308 -8.01 10.14 -9.98
C SER A 308 -8.97 9.47 -8.99
N ARG A 309 -10.25 9.36 -9.38
CA ARG A 309 -11.33 8.66 -8.65
C ARG A 309 -11.18 7.15 -8.79
N VAL A 310 -10.13 6.56 -8.21
CA VAL A 310 -9.85 5.11 -8.27
C VAL A 310 -9.50 4.54 -6.91
N GLY A 311 -9.80 3.26 -6.72
CA GLY A 311 -9.44 2.55 -5.50
C GLY A 311 -10.06 3.17 -4.25
N GLY A 312 -9.29 3.18 -3.19
CA GLY A 312 -9.64 3.82 -1.91
C GLY A 312 -9.40 5.33 -1.87
N ILE A 313 -8.92 5.98 -2.95
CA ILE A 313 -8.69 7.43 -2.95
C ILE A 313 -9.96 8.22 -2.60
N PRO A 314 -11.16 7.88 -3.15
CA PRO A 314 -12.40 8.52 -2.74
C PRO A 314 -12.78 8.32 -1.27
N GLU A 315 -12.28 7.27 -0.62
CA GLU A 315 -12.52 7.03 0.82
C GLU A 315 -11.67 7.97 1.69
N VAL A 316 -10.53 8.42 1.15
CA VAL A 316 -9.63 9.37 1.83
C VAL A 316 -10.06 10.82 1.60
N LEU A 317 -10.34 11.20 0.34
CA LEU A 317 -10.64 12.59 -0.03
C LEU A 317 -12.13 12.93 0.07
N GLY A 318 -12.99 11.93 0.27
CA GLY A 318 -14.44 12.06 0.16
C GLY A 318 -14.96 11.72 -1.25
N VAL A 319 -16.02 10.93 -1.30
CA VAL A 319 -16.58 10.38 -2.57
C VAL A 319 -17.01 11.49 -3.55
N LYS A 320 -17.43 12.66 -3.03
CA LYS A 320 -17.86 13.80 -3.83
C LYS A 320 -16.83 14.94 -3.90
N SER A 321 -15.58 14.67 -3.45
CA SER A 321 -14.55 15.71 -3.43
C SER A 321 -14.27 16.29 -4.82
N ALA A 322 -14.14 17.61 -4.87
CA ALA A 322 -13.75 18.34 -6.07
C ALA A 322 -12.27 18.12 -6.47
N ALA A 323 -11.48 17.43 -5.63
CA ALA A 323 -10.11 17.02 -5.95
C ALA A 323 -10.05 15.75 -6.82
N LEU A 324 -11.18 15.13 -7.14
CA LEU A 324 -11.23 13.84 -7.82
C LEU A 324 -11.53 14.00 -9.32
N ALA A 325 -10.57 13.64 -10.16
CA ALA A 325 -10.70 13.58 -11.62
C ALA A 325 -11.15 12.19 -12.11
N VAL A 326 -11.71 12.14 -13.32
CA VAL A 326 -12.05 10.88 -14.01
C VAL A 326 -10.75 10.14 -14.35
N PRO A 327 -10.63 8.83 -14.03
CA PRO A 327 -9.42 8.07 -14.29
C PRO A 327 -9.07 8.00 -15.77
N GLY A 328 -7.79 8.27 -16.11
CA GLY A 328 -7.31 8.23 -17.49
C GLY A 328 -7.74 9.40 -18.36
N ASP A 329 -8.51 10.34 -17.85
CA ASP A 329 -9.00 11.52 -18.57
C ASP A 329 -8.17 12.77 -18.23
N ALA A 330 -7.30 13.16 -19.16
CA ALA A 330 -6.45 14.33 -19.01
C ALA A 330 -7.25 15.66 -19.03
N THR A 331 -8.43 15.69 -19.62
CA THR A 331 -9.30 16.89 -19.61
C THR A 331 -9.90 17.06 -18.22
N SER A 332 -10.51 16.02 -17.68
CA SER A 332 -11.03 16.04 -16.30
C SER A 332 -9.95 16.38 -15.28
N LEU A 333 -8.74 15.84 -15.42
CA LEU A 333 -7.62 16.17 -14.53
C LEU A 333 -7.21 17.65 -14.66
N SER A 334 -7.13 18.16 -15.91
CA SER A 334 -6.81 19.57 -16.18
C SER A 334 -7.85 20.51 -15.57
N ASP A 335 -9.13 20.16 -15.65
CA ASP A 335 -10.19 20.99 -15.07
C ASP A 335 -10.02 21.13 -13.55
N VAL A 336 -9.74 20.02 -12.85
CA VAL A 336 -9.46 20.04 -11.40
C VAL A 336 -8.19 20.85 -11.09
N MET A 337 -7.10 20.65 -11.85
CA MET A 337 -5.86 21.40 -11.68
C MET A 337 -6.06 22.91 -11.91
N THR A 338 -6.85 23.29 -12.92
CA THR A 338 -7.19 24.68 -13.22
C THR A 338 -8.00 25.29 -12.07
N GLN A 339 -9.03 24.58 -11.61
CA GLN A 339 -9.86 25.02 -10.49
C GLN A 339 -9.03 25.22 -9.22
N ALA A 340 -8.09 24.30 -8.94
CA ALA A 340 -7.21 24.40 -7.77
C ALA A 340 -6.31 25.64 -7.80
N LEU A 341 -5.86 26.10 -8.99
CA LEU A 341 -5.05 27.30 -9.14
C LEU A 341 -5.87 28.60 -9.13
N GLN A 342 -7.10 28.56 -9.57
CA GLN A 342 -7.95 29.75 -9.73
C GLN A 342 -8.85 30.04 -8.55
N THR A 343 -9.10 29.06 -7.68
CA THR A 343 -9.98 29.22 -6.52
C THR A 343 -9.17 29.52 -5.27
N PRO A 344 -9.31 30.70 -4.67
CA PRO A 344 -8.66 31.00 -3.39
C PRO A 344 -9.07 30.00 -2.31
N GLU A 345 -8.11 29.60 -1.47
CA GLU A 345 -8.33 28.66 -0.35
C GLU A 345 -8.99 27.33 -0.79
N TRP A 346 -8.74 26.93 -2.05
CA TRP A 346 -9.29 25.67 -2.58
C TRP A 346 -8.96 24.48 -1.68
N HIS A 347 -7.74 24.39 -1.20
CA HIS A 347 -7.26 23.31 -0.36
C HIS A 347 -8.03 23.23 0.96
N ASP A 348 -8.35 24.37 1.61
CA ASP A 348 -9.07 24.39 2.88
C ASP A 348 -10.51 23.88 2.76
N ARG A 349 -11.10 24.04 1.56
CA ARG A 349 -12.48 23.62 1.27
C ARG A 349 -12.58 22.18 0.80
N VAL A 350 -11.51 21.64 0.21
CA VAL A 350 -11.57 20.38 -0.53
C VAL A 350 -10.79 19.25 0.16
N MET A 351 -9.76 19.58 0.92
CA MET A 351 -8.99 18.57 1.67
C MET A 351 -9.67 18.18 2.98
N PRO A 352 -9.49 16.94 3.45
CA PRO A 352 -9.96 16.54 4.78
C PRO A 352 -9.26 17.36 5.86
N LYS A 353 -9.97 17.61 6.97
CA LYS A 353 -9.35 18.29 8.12
C LYS A 353 -8.22 17.42 8.68
N PRO A 354 -7.06 18.00 9.02
CA PRO A 354 -5.92 17.23 9.51
C PRO A 354 -6.24 16.34 10.73
N SER A 355 -7.05 16.85 11.67
CA SER A 355 -7.48 16.08 12.85
C SER A 355 -8.29 14.84 12.48
N ASP A 356 -9.27 15.00 11.59
CA ASP A 356 -10.16 13.92 11.17
C ASP A 356 -9.41 12.89 10.35
N PHE A 357 -8.48 13.34 9.49
CA PHE A 357 -7.61 12.50 8.71
C PHE A 357 -6.68 11.66 9.61
N LYS A 358 -6.00 12.30 10.58
CA LYS A 358 -5.12 11.61 11.52
C LYS A 358 -5.85 10.58 12.37
N ALA A 359 -7.06 10.89 12.82
CA ALA A 359 -7.89 9.99 13.63
C ALA A 359 -8.27 8.68 12.90
N VAL A 360 -8.20 8.65 11.55
CA VAL A 360 -8.56 7.48 10.74
C VAL A 360 -7.32 6.81 10.13
N PHE A 361 -6.33 7.61 9.71
CA PHE A 361 -5.23 7.14 8.89
C PHE A 361 -3.86 7.20 9.60
N SER A 362 -3.81 7.21 10.94
CA SER A 362 -2.55 7.04 11.66
C SER A 362 -2.13 5.56 11.72
N ALA A 363 -0.81 5.31 11.76
CA ALA A 363 -0.26 3.96 11.88
C ALA A 363 -0.66 3.31 13.21
N SER A 364 -0.81 4.10 14.27
CA SER A 364 -1.29 3.59 15.57
C SER A 364 -2.71 3.04 15.47
N VAL A 365 -3.65 3.77 14.83
CA VAL A 365 -5.03 3.29 14.61
C VAL A 365 -5.04 2.01 13.78
N MET A 366 -4.27 1.97 12.67
CA MET A 366 -4.13 0.77 11.85
C MET A 366 -3.61 -0.43 12.67
N ALA A 367 -2.60 -0.21 13.50
CA ALA A 367 -1.98 -1.27 14.30
C ALA A 367 -2.89 -1.74 15.43
N ASP A 368 -3.60 -0.84 16.11
CA ASP A 368 -4.56 -1.17 17.15
C ASP A 368 -5.73 -2.00 16.60
N ASP A 369 -6.32 -1.59 15.48
CA ASP A 369 -7.37 -2.36 14.80
C ASP A 369 -6.89 -3.76 14.40
N MET A 370 -5.63 -3.86 13.96
CA MET A 370 -5.02 -5.13 13.60
C MET A 370 -4.79 -6.01 14.83
N LEU A 371 -4.33 -5.45 15.95
CA LEU A 371 -4.14 -6.18 17.21
C LEU A 371 -5.47 -6.69 17.78
N HIS A 372 -6.50 -5.87 17.75
CA HIS A 372 -7.85 -6.28 18.16
C HIS A 372 -8.32 -7.49 17.34
N LEU A 373 -8.14 -7.44 16.00
CA LEU A 373 -8.50 -8.57 15.14
C LEU A 373 -7.66 -9.82 15.47
N TYR A 374 -6.36 -9.68 15.74
CA TYR A 374 -5.50 -10.81 16.12
C TYR A 374 -5.99 -11.47 17.42
N GLN A 375 -6.31 -10.68 18.42
CA GLN A 375 -6.81 -11.15 19.71
C GLN A 375 -8.18 -11.84 19.56
N ASP A 376 -9.11 -11.27 18.81
CA ASP A 376 -10.42 -11.86 18.52
C ASP A 376 -10.27 -13.25 17.87
N LEU A 377 -9.37 -13.38 16.90
CA LEU A 377 -9.15 -14.64 16.21
C LEU A 377 -8.49 -15.69 17.12
N LEU A 378 -7.55 -15.31 17.95
CA LEU A 378 -6.91 -16.21 18.92
C LEU A 378 -7.92 -16.70 19.97
N GLY A 379 -8.81 -15.84 20.43
CA GLY A 379 -9.89 -16.21 21.36
C GLY A 379 -10.90 -17.22 20.78
N GLN A 380 -11.03 -17.27 19.46
CA GLN A 380 -11.90 -18.25 18.75
C GLN A 380 -11.21 -19.60 18.49
N ILE A 381 -9.88 -19.68 18.63
CA ILE A 381 -9.15 -20.93 18.44
C ILE A 381 -9.15 -21.71 19.75
N PRO A 382 -9.68 -22.94 19.82
CA PRO A 382 -9.65 -23.73 21.05
C PRO A 382 -8.22 -23.85 21.58
N ASP A 383 -8.05 -23.55 22.87
CA ASP A 383 -6.74 -23.60 23.52
C ASP A 383 -6.22 -25.06 23.50
N ARG A 384 -5.27 -25.31 22.63
CA ARG A 384 -4.62 -26.61 22.47
C ARG A 384 -3.12 -26.53 22.79
N ARG A 385 -2.75 -25.52 23.57
CA ARG A 385 -1.33 -25.23 23.86
C ARG A 385 -0.82 -26.26 24.84
N TYR A 386 -0.94 -27.32 25.05
CA TYR A 386 -0.36 -28.33 25.97
C TYR A 386 -1.34 -29.52 26.21
N SER A 387 -1.27 -30.47 25.32
CA SER A 387 -1.52 -31.87 25.71
C SER A 387 -0.38 -32.74 25.17
#